data_d3d77f0301bf7e61a2ae958213c515ca
#
_entry.id   d3d77f0301bf7e61a2ae958213c515ca
#
_cell.length_a   1.000
_cell.length_b   1.000
_cell.length_c   1.000
_cell.angle_alpha   90.00
_cell.angle_beta   90.00
_cell.angle_gamma   90.00
#
_symmetry.space_group_name_H-M   'P 1'
#
loop_
_entity.id
_entity.type
_entity.pdbx_description
1 polymer ?
#
loop_
_entity_poly.entity_id
_entity_poly.type
_entity_poly.pdbx_seq_one_letter_code
_entity_poly.pdbx_strand_id
1 'polypeptide(L)'
;MKYAIQISGLRKNYGSTEVLKGIDFQVKKGEIFGILGVNGAGKTTTLECIEGFRGYDSGEISVDGKIGIQLQSASLPAYIKAGEAVRLFAKWNHAKTDPARLSALGIPELEKKRYMELSTGQKRRLHLALALTGDPDILFLDEPTAGLDVEGRVSLHKEIFRLKEQGRTIVMASHDMT
;
A
#
# COMPACT_ATOMS: atom_id res chain seq x y z
N MET A 1 -5.81 -24.14 2.94
CA MET A 1 -5.01 -22.90 3.06
C MET A 1 -5.98 -21.74 3.18
N LYS A 2 -5.69 -20.77 4.02
CA LYS A 2 -6.58 -19.61 4.20
C LYS A 2 -6.12 -18.49 3.27
N TYR A 3 -7.01 -18.02 2.38
CA TYR A 3 -6.74 -16.88 1.49
C TYR A 3 -7.00 -15.57 2.23
N ALA A 4 -6.19 -14.56 1.96
CA ALA A 4 -6.40 -13.19 2.41
C ALA A 4 -7.31 -12.42 1.47
N ILE A 5 -7.20 -12.72 0.16
CA ILE A 5 -8.01 -12.10 -0.88
C ILE A 5 -8.44 -13.17 -1.88
N GLN A 6 -9.70 -13.10 -2.32
CA GLN A 6 -10.22 -13.92 -3.41
C GLN A 6 -11.03 -13.00 -4.34
N ILE A 7 -10.75 -13.11 -5.63
CA ILE A 7 -11.42 -12.34 -6.68
C ILE A 7 -11.90 -13.29 -7.75
N SER A 8 -13.15 -13.13 -8.17
CA SER A 8 -13.76 -13.94 -9.22
C SER A 8 -14.53 -13.05 -10.19
N GLY A 9 -14.19 -13.15 -11.48
CA GLY A 9 -14.88 -12.50 -12.58
C GLY A 9 -14.95 -10.98 -12.48
N LEU A 10 -13.98 -10.31 -11.87
CA LEU A 10 -14.01 -8.88 -11.61
C LEU A 10 -14.01 -8.07 -12.91
N ARG A 11 -15.04 -7.24 -13.13
CA ARG A 11 -15.17 -6.38 -14.30
C ARG A 11 -15.40 -4.94 -13.92
N LYS A 12 -14.79 -4.03 -14.69
CA LYS A 12 -14.95 -2.59 -14.55
C LYS A 12 -14.89 -1.89 -15.89
N ASN A 13 -15.90 -1.07 -16.16
CA ASN A 13 -15.97 -0.19 -17.33
C ASN A 13 -15.89 1.29 -16.93
N TYR A 14 -15.32 2.09 -17.80
CA TYR A 14 -15.39 3.55 -17.78
C TYR A 14 -16.00 4.03 -19.11
N GLY A 15 -17.28 4.36 -19.06
CA GLY A 15 -18.06 4.60 -20.27
C GLY A 15 -18.04 3.37 -21.18
N SER A 16 -17.53 3.50 -22.41
CA SER A 16 -17.40 2.41 -23.38
C SER A 16 -16.11 1.57 -23.24
N THR A 17 -15.20 1.96 -22.36
CA THR A 17 -13.90 1.29 -22.21
C THR A 17 -13.94 0.25 -21.08
N GLU A 18 -13.80 -1.04 -21.42
CA GLU A 18 -13.66 -2.10 -20.44
C GLU A 18 -12.20 -2.16 -19.95
N VAL A 19 -11.98 -1.80 -18.68
CA VAL A 19 -10.65 -1.75 -18.06
C VAL A 19 -10.33 -3.07 -17.34
N LEU A 20 -11.28 -3.63 -16.61
CA LEU A 20 -11.15 -4.96 -16.01
C LEU A 20 -12.08 -5.92 -16.75
N LYS A 21 -11.49 -6.98 -17.33
CA LYS A 21 -12.17 -7.86 -18.30
C LYS A 21 -12.50 -9.26 -17.72
N GLY A 22 -12.88 -9.32 -16.46
CA GLY A 22 -13.14 -10.59 -15.78
C GLY A 22 -11.85 -11.16 -15.18
N ILE A 23 -11.36 -10.53 -14.13
CA ILE A 23 -10.10 -10.92 -13.46
C ILE A 23 -10.42 -11.93 -12.37
N ASP A 24 -9.62 -13.00 -12.32
CA ASP A 24 -9.69 -14.06 -11.30
C ASP A 24 -8.31 -14.26 -10.68
N PHE A 25 -8.20 -14.14 -9.36
CA PHE A 25 -7.00 -14.53 -8.62
C PHE A 25 -7.26 -14.70 -7.13
N GLN A 26 -6.30 -15.31 -6.45
CA GLN A 26 -6.33 -15.53 -5.00
C GLN A 26 -4.98 -15.19 -4.40
N VAL A 27 -5.00 -14.54 -3.23
CA VAL A 27 -3.80 -14.19 -2.45
C VAL A 27 -3.84 -14.97 -1.15
N LYS A 28 -2.81 -15.76 -0.87
CA LYS A 28 -2.69 -16.51 0.39
C LYS A 28 -2.27 -15.57 1.52
N LYS A 29 -2.66 -15.91 2.75
CA LYS A 29 -2.17 -15.17 3.92
C LYS A 29 -0.65 -15.29 4.05
N GLY A 30 0.02 -14.17 4.31
CA GLY A 30 1.47 -14.11 4.49
C GLY A 30 2.30 -14.17 3.20
N GLU A 31 1.71 -14.01 2.02
CA GLU A 31 2.48 -13.92 0.77
C GLU A 31 2.65 -12.49 0.27
N ILE A 32 3.63 -12.29 -0.59
CA ILE A 32 3.76 -11.08 -1.41
C ILE A 32 3.17 -11.41 -2.78
N PHE A 33 2.16 -10.66 -3.19
CA PHE A 33 1.48 -10.81 -4.47
C PHE A 33 1.69 -9.56 -5.33
N GLY A 34 2.24 -9.74 -6.53
CA GLY A 34 2.51 -8.65 -7.48
C GLY A 34 1.48 -8.58 -8.59
N ILE A 35 0.86 -7.42 -8.79
CA ILE A 35 0.05 -7.09 -9.97
C ILE A 35 0.96 -6.32 -10.92
N LEU A 36 1.41 -6.98 -11.98
CA LEU A 36 2.35 -6.41 -12.95
C LEU A 36 1.64 -6.05 -14.24
N GLY A 37 2.09 -4.99 -14.89
CA GLY A 37 1.56 -4.58 -16.19
C GLY A 37 1.95 -3.15 -16.57
N VAL A 38 1.78 -2.83 -17.85
CA VAL A 38 2.04 -1.49 -18.38
C VAL A 38 1.08 -0.44 -17.78
N ASN A 39 1.41 0.83 -17.95
CA ASN A 39 0.51 1.91 -17.55
C ASN A 39 -0.83 1.80 -18.31
N GLY A 40 -1.93 2.00 -17.58
CA GLY A 40 -3.28 1.83 -18.13
C GLY A 40 -3.82 0.39 -18.15
N ALA A 41 -3.05 -0.61 -17.71
CA ALA A 41 -3.49 -2.01 -17.67
C ALA A 41 -4.54 -2.31 -16.57
N GLY A 42 -4.99 -1.32 -15.81
CA GLY A 42 -6.01 -1.52 -14.77
C GLY A 42 -5.46 -1.91 -13.38
N LYS A 43 -4.15 -1.87 -13.15
CA LYS A 43 -3.53 -2.23 -11.86
C LYS A 43 -4.11 -1.42 -10.69
N THR A 44 -4.01 -0.10 -10.75
CA THR A 44 -4.57 0.82 -9.74
C THR A 44 -6.07 0.62 -9.59
N THR A 45 -6.80 0.47 -10.71
CA THR A 45 -8.25 0.20 -10.68
C THR A 45 -8.57 -1.10 -9.94
N THR A 46 -7.75 -2.15 -10.15
CA THR A 46 -7.89 -3.43 -9.44
C THR A 46 -7.68 -3.23 -7.93
N LEU A 47 -6.59 -2.55 -7.53
CA LEU A 47 -6.34 -2.26 -6.12
C LEU A 47 -7.48 -1.45 -5.51
N GLU A 48 -7.91 -0.34 -6.13
CA GLU A 48 -8.99 0.52 -5.63
C GLU A 48 -10.33 -0.21 -5.49
N CYS A 49 -10.63 -1.19 -6.37
CA CYS A 49 -11.80 -2.05 -6.22
C CYS A 49 -11.69 -2.96 -4.99
N ILE A 50 -10.53 -3.57 -4.76
CA ILE A 50 -10.29 -4.45 -3.60
C ILE A 50 -10.33 -3.65 -2.28
N GLU A 51 -9.76 -2.46 -2.30
CA GLU A 51 -9.70 -1.53 -1.17
C GLU A 51 -11.07 -0.91 -0.82
N GLY A 52 -12.05 -1.04 -1.73
CA GLY A 52 -13.39 -0.47 -1.57
C GLY A 52 -13.50 1.02 -1.91
N PHE A 53 -12.46 1.62 -2.47
CA PHE A 53 -12.50 3.02 -2.94
C PHE A 53 -13.24 3.18 -4.26
N ARG A 54 -13.39 2.10 -5.01
CA ARG A 54 -14.02 2.11 -6.33
C ARG A 54 -15.04 0.99 -6.46
N GLY A 55 -16.22 1.33 -6.92
CA GLY A 55 -17.21 0.33 -7.30
C GLY A 55 -16.82 -0.40 -8.59
N TYR A 56 -17.21 -1.64 -8.71
CA TYR A 56 -17.02 -2.48 -9.90
C TYR A 56 -18.37 -2.90 -10.47
N ASP A 57 -18.40 -3.37 -11.73
CA ASP A 57 -19.66 -3.59 -12.45
C ASP A 57 -20.17 -5.02 -12.25
N SER A 58 -19.27 -6.01 -12.15
CA SER A 58 -19.62 -7.39 -11.84
C SER A 58 -18.42 -8.16 -11.29
N GLY A 59 -18.68 -9.35 -10.74
CA GLY A 59 -17.71 -10.20 -10.08
C GLY A 59 -17.87 -10.19 -8.56
N GLU A 60 -16.96 -10.88 -7.89
CA GLU A 60 -16.94 -11.00 -6.44
C GLU A 60 -15.56 -10.68 -5.89
N ILE A 61 -15.52 -9.95 -4.79
CA ILE A 61 -14.30 -9.64 -4.02
C ILE A 61 -14.53 -10.06 -2.58
N SER A 62 -13.64 -10.88 -2.05
CA SER A 62 -13.60 -11.26 -0.63
C SER A 62 -12.23 -10.91 -0.06
N VAL A 63 -12.21 -10.17 1.06
CA VAL A 63 -11.00 -9.79 1.79
C VAL A 63 -11.14 -10.24 3.24
N ASP A 64 -10.20 -11.05 3.72
CA ASP A 64 -10.19 -11.59 5.08
C ASP A 64 -9.00 -11.03 5.87
N GLY A 65 -9.18 -9.88 6.48
CA GLY A 65 -8.21 -9.19 7.31
C GLY A 65 -8.37 -7.67 7.27
N LYS A 66 -7.69 -7.01 8.20
CA LYS A 66 -7.60 -5.55 8.24
C LYS A 66 -6.64 -5.05 7.19
N ILE A 67 -7.04 -4.05 6.42
CA ILE A 67 -6.23 -3.49 5.34
C ILE A 67 -5.49 -2.22 5.77
N GLY A 68 -4.26 -2.07 5.26
CA GLY A 68 -3.50 -0.83 5.26
C GLY A 68 -3.14 -0.46 3.82
N ILE A 69 -3.20 0.82 3.48
CA ILE A 69 -3.08 1.26 2.10
C ILE A 69 -2.03 2.36 1.99
N GLN A 70 -1.07 2.15 1.09
CA GLN A 70 -0.15 3.19 0.64
C GLN A 70 -0.50 3.58 -0.80
N LEU A 71 -1.16 4.71 -0.96
CA LEU A 71 -1.56 5.22 -2.28
C LEU A 71 -0.36 5.80 -3.04
N GLN A 72 -0.35 5.62 -4.36
CA GLN A 72 0.68 6.17 -5.26
C GLN A 72 0.76 7.70 -5.17
N SER A 73 -0.39 8.38 -5.20
CA SER A 73 -0.51 9.84 -5.24
C SER A 73 -0.90 10.46 -3.90
N ALA A 74 -0.76 9.72 -2.78
CA ALA A 74 -1.06 10.27 -1.47
C ALA A 74 -0.19 11.48 -1.18
N SER A 75 -0.81 12.60 -0.88
CA SER A 75 -0.11 13.79 -0.42
C SER A 75 -0.71 14.27 0.89
N LEU A 76 0.16 14.55 1.85
CA LEU A 76 -0.20 15.17 3.10
C LEU A 76 -0.15 16.70 2.97
N PRO A 77 -0.82 17.46 3.84
CA PRO A 77 -0.65 18.90 3.89
C PRO A 77 0.83 19.28 3.97
N ALA A 78 1.26 20.25 3.16
CA ALA A 78 2.68 20.63 3.00
C ALA A 78 3.40 20.91 4.32
N TYR A 79 2.70 21.52 5.27
CA TYR A 79 3.26 21.99 6.54
C TYR A 79 3.08 21.02 7.71
N ILE A 80 2.37 19.89 7.53
CA ILE A 80 2.25 18.88 8.58
C ILE A 80 3.63 18.26 8.87
N LYS A 81 3.98 18.11 10.13
CA LYS A 81 5.20 17.40 10.51
C LYS A 81 4.99 15.87 10.41
N ALA A 82 6.05 15.14 10.09
CA ALA A 82 5.97 13.68 9.99
C ALA A 82 5.44 13.03 11.27
N GLY A 83 5.88 13.47 12.44
CA GLY A 83 5.38 12.98 13.72
C GLY A 83 3.92 13.34 13.99
N GLU A 84 3.45 14.50 13.52
CA GLU A 84 2.04 14.88 13.61
C GLU A 84 1.17 13.99 12.73
N ALA A 85 1.62 13.70 11.51
CA ALA A 85 0.93 12.78 10.60
C ALA A 85 0.79 11.38 11.23
N VAL A 86 1.87 10.84 11.81
CA VAL A 86 1.83 9.53 12.48
C VAL A 86 0.83 9.53 13.63
N ARG A 87 0.84 10.55 14.50
CA ARG A 87 -0.11 10.65 15.60
C ARG A 87 -1.56 10.80 15.13
N LEU A 88 -1.78 11.57 14.08
CA LEU A 88 -3.11 11.75 13.48
C LEU A 88 -3.67 10.43 12.96
N PHE A 89 -2.88 9.67 12.20
CA PHE A 89 -3.29 8.38 11.66
C PHE A 89 -3.46 7.33 12.75
N ALA A 90 -2.61 7.33 13.79
CA ALA A 90 -2.79 6.47 14.94
C ALA A 90 -4.12 6.74 15.65
N LYS A 91 -4.45 8.00 15.88
CA LYS A 91 -5.73 8.40 16.47
C LYS A 91 -6.92 8.02 15.60
N TRP A 92 -6.83 8.23 14.28
CA TRP A 92 -7.88 7.84 13.32
C TRP A 92 -8.15 6.34 13.34
N ASN A 93 -7.08 5.54 13.35
CA ASN A 93 -7.20 4.08 13.38
C ASN A 93 -7.46 3.51 14.79
N HIS A 94 -7.67 4.36 15.81
CA HIS A 94 -7.81 3.95 17.21
C HIS A 94 -6.67 3.03 17.68
N ALA A 95 -5.46 3.28 17.18
CA ALA A 95 -4.28 2.47 17.42
C ALA A 95 -3.21 3.22 18.21
N LYS A 96 -2.35 2.47 18.88
CA LYS A 96 -1.11 3.01 19.44
C LYS A 96 -0.02 2.99 18.38
N THR A 97 0.88 3.97 18.43
CA THR A 97 2.10 3.94 17.62
C THR A 97 3.02 2.83 18.11
N ASP A 98 3.68 2.15 17.19
CA ASP A 98 4.71 1.16 17.48
C ASP A 98 6.09 1.81 17.30
N PRO A 99 6.80 2.15 18.40
CA PRO A 99 8.11 2.81 18.33
C PRO A 99 9.17 1.99 17.60
N ALA A 100 9.15 0.67 17.73
CA ALA A 100 10.12 -0.21 17.06
C ALA A 100 9.92 -0.19 15.54
N ARG A 101 8.68 -0.22 15.09
CA ARG A 101 8.33 -0.09 13.66
C ARG A 101 8.70 1.29 13.11
N LEU A 102 8.38 2.35 13.84
CA LEU A 102 8.74 3.70 13.44
C LEU A 102 10.26 3.88 13.32
N SER A 103 11.02 3.32 14.27
CA SER A 103 12.49 3.34 14.23
C SER A 103 13.05 2.56 13.05
N ALA A 104 12.48 1.39 12.74
CA ALA A 104 12.88 0.59 11.58
C ALA A 104 12.69 1.34 10.25
N LEU A 105 11.67 2.20 10.17
CA LEU A 105 11.39 3.05 9.00
C LEU A 105 12.13 4.40 9.04
N GLY A 106 12.95 4.66 10.06
CA GLY A 106 13.68 5.92 10.23
C GLY A 106 12.76 7.13 10.43
N ILE A 107 11.58 6.94 11.01
CA ILE A 107 10.62 8.03 11.25
C ILE A 107 11.05 8.98 12.39
N PRO A 108 11.70 8.55 13.47
CA PRO A 108 12.14 9.45 14.53
C PRO A 108 13.03 10.60 14.03
N GLU A 109 13.89 10.34 13.03
CA GLU A 109 14.76 11.35 12.41
C GLU A 109 13.97 12.39 11.60
N LEU A 110 12.76 12.04 11.18
CA LEU A 110 11.87 12.86 10.37
C LEU A 110 10.82 13.60 11.21
N GLU A 111 10.67 13.26 12.49
CA GLU A 111 9.53 13.65 13.33
C GLU A 111 9.21 15.14 13.28
N LYS A 112 10.25 16.00 13.30
CA LYS A 112 10.12 17.47 13.31
C LYS A 112 10.07 18.09 11.92
N LYS A 113 10.42 17.34 10.84
CA LYS A 113 10.42 17.83 9.46
C LYS A 113 9.00 17.97 8.94
N ARG A 114 8.75 19.04 8.19
CA ARG A 114 7.49 19.22 7.46
C ARG A 114 7.46 18.33 6.23
N TYR A 115 6.27 17.91 5.81
CA TYR A 115 6.10 17.01 4.66
C TYR A 115 6.74 17.58 3.38
N MET A 116 6.66 18.87 3.14
CA MET A 116 7.30 19.53 1.99
C MET A 116 8.84 19.46 2.01
N GLU A 117 9.45 19.32 3.18
CA GLU A 117 10.90 19.26 3.37
C GLU A 117 11.48 17.84 3.18
N LEU A 118 10.60 16.84 3.07
CA LEU A 118 11.00 15.44 2.93
C LEU A 118 11.42 15.13 1.49
N SER A 119 12.50 14.36 1.33
CA SER A 119 12.87 13.76 0.05
C SER A 119 11.82 12.72 -0.38
N THR A 120 11.83 12.33 -1.66
CA THR A 120 10.92 11.29 -2.17
C THR A 120 11.00 10.00 -1.35
N GLY A 121 12.21 9.51 -1.04
CA GLY A 121 12.40 8.32 -0.19
C GLY A 121 11.88 8.51 1.23
N GLN A 122 12.07 9.69 1.83
CA GLN A 122 11.54 10.00 3.16
C GLN A 122 10.01 10.03 3.16
N LYS A 123 9.39 10.61 2.12
CA LYS A 123 7.92 10.58 1.93
C LYS A 123 7.41 9.15 1.81
N ARG A 124 8.08 8.29 1.03
CA ARG A 124 7.70 6.87 0.89
C ARG A 124 7.75 6.13 2.21
N ARG A 125 8.84 6.31 2.99
CA ARG A 125 8.94 5.71 4.33
C ARG A 125 7.84 6.20 5.28
N LEU A 126 7.52 7.48 5.24
CA LEU A 126 6.42 8.04 6.03
C LEU A 126 5.08 7.43 5.60
N HIS A 127 4.77 7.38 4.31
CA HIS A 127 3.52 6.79 3.82
C HIS A 127 3.39 5.30 4.19
N LEU A 128 4.49 4.54 4.13
CA LEU A 128 4.50 3.16 4.59
C LEU A 128 4.23 3.06 6.10
N ALA A 129 4.83 3.95 6.90
CA ALA A 129 4.55 4.01 8.34
C ALA A 129 3.07 4.31 8.63
N LEU A 130 2.46 5.22 7.86
CA LEU A 130 1.04 5.55 7.98
C LEU A 130 0.13 4.38 7.59
N ALA A 131 0.45 3.69 6.49
CA ALA A 131 -0.27 2.51 6.03
C ALA A 131 -0.23 1.36 7.06
N LEU A 132 0.86 1.26 7.80
CA LEU A 132 1.05 0.26 8.86
C LEU A 132 0.41 0.66 10.20
N THR A 133 -0.10 1.88 10.31
CA THR A 133 -0.79 2.34 11.52
C THR A 133 -2.08 1.54 11.71
N GLY A 134 -2.31 1.06 12.92
CA GLY A 134 -3.47 0.22 13.20
C GLY A 134 -3.24 -1.27 12.98
N ASP A 135 -2.02 -1.65 12.64
CA ASP A 135 -1.58 -3.05 12.59
C ASP A 135 -2.37 -3.90 11.57
N PRO A 136 -2.32 -3.56 10.26
CA PRO A 136 -3.08 -4.27 9.23
C PRO A 136 -2.53 -5.68 8.99
N ASP A 137 -3.42 -6.61 8.61
CA ASP A 137 -3.08 -7.97 8.18
C ASP A 137 -2.62 -7.97 6.71
N ILE A 138 -3.19 -7.07 5.91
CA ILE A 138 -2.97 -6.96 4.47
C ILE A 138 -2.51 -5.55 4.15
N LEU A 139 -1.40 -5.42 3.43
CA LEU A 139 -0.84 -4.14 3.01
C LEU A 139 -0.92 -4.00 1.49
N PHE A 140 -1.56 -2.93 1.03
CA PHE A 140 -1.62 -2.55 -0.38
C PHE A 140 -0.59 -1.46 -0.68
N LEU A 141 0.24 -1.68 -1.71
CA LEU A 141 1.29 -0.77 -2.14
C LEU A 141 1.14 -0.50 -3.64
N ASP A 142 0.76 0.72 -4.01
CA ASP A 142 0.67 1.13 -5.41
C ASP A 142 1.96 1.87 -5.81
N GLU A 143 2.71 1.29 -6.74
CA GLU A 143 4.00 1.79 -7.26
C GLU A 143 4.97 2.21 -6.13
N PRO A 144 5.27 1.33 -5.15
CA PRO A 144 6.00 1.73 -3.95
C PRO A 144 7.44 2.16 -4.22
N THR A 145 8.05 1.70 -5.31
CA THR A 145 9.44 2.01 -5.71
C THR A 145 9.55 3.21 -6.64
N ALA A 146 8.43 3.79 -7.10
CA ALA A 146 8.46 4.90 -8.04
C ALA A 146 9.20 6.14 -7.47
N GLY A 147 10.16 6.64 -8.24
CA GLY A 147 10.96 7.82 -7.87
C GLY A 147 12.02 7.57 -6.80
N LEU A 148 12.27 6.32 -6.41
CA LEU A 148 13.37 5.96 -5.52
C LEU A 148 14.66 5.70 -6.31
N ASP A 149 15.80 6.09 -5.73
CA ASP A 149 17.12 5.65 -6.15
C ASP A 149 17.35 4.17 -5.80
N VAL A 150 18.48 3.62 -6.23
CA VAL A 150 18.81 2.20 -6.02
C VAL A 150 18.83 1.84 -4.53
N GLU A 151 19.43 2.69 -3.69
CA GLU A 151 19.51 2.43 -2.24
C GLU A 151 18.13 2.47 -1.59
N GLY A 152 17.29 3.42 -1.99
CA GLY A 152 15.90 3.54 -1.54
C GLY A 152 15.06 2.32 -1.90
N ARG A 153 15.22 1.78 -3.13
CA ARG A 153 14.54 0.54 -3.56
C ARG A 153 15.00 -0.66 -2.71
N VAL A 154 16.31 -0.85 -2.53
CA VAL A 154 16.84 -1.93 -1.70
C VAL A 154 16.34 -1.85 -0.26
N SER A 155 16.32 -0.66 0.31
CA SER A 155 15.82 -0.43 1.67
C SER A 155 14.34 -0.78 1.79
N LEU A 156 13.53 -0.33 0.83
CA LEU A 156 12.10 -0.63 0.80
C LEU A 156 11.82 -2.13 0.63
N HIS A 157 12.54 -2.81 -0.26
CA HIS A 157 12.40 -4.26 -0.44
C HIS A 157 12.72 -5.02 0.84
N LYS A 158 13.80 -4.65 1.56
CA LYS A 158 14.12 -5.27 2.86
C LYS A 158 12.99 -5.12 3.85
N GLU A 159 12.36 -3.95 3.91
CA GLU A 159 11.25 -3.72 4.82
C GLU A 159 9.99 -4.51 4.41
N ILE A 160 9.68 -4.61 3.11
CA ILE A 160 8.60 -5.44 2.59
C ILE A 160 8.81 -6.92 2.96
N PHE A 161 10.02 -7.45 2.78
CA PHE A 161 10.33 -8.82 3.17
C PHE A 161 10.21 -9.04 4.69
N ARG A 162 10.68 -8.08 5.49
CA ARG A 162 10.53 -8.11 6.95
C ARG A 162 9.06 -8.16 7.37
N LEU A 163 8.20 -7.36 6.75
CA LEU A 163 6.76 -7.37 7.02
C LEU A 163 6.12 -8.73 6.65
N LYS A 164 6.54 -9.31 5.53
CA LYS A 164 6.12 -10.67 5.13
C LYS A 164 6.55 -11.71 6.16
N GLU A 165 7.79 -11.65 6.68
CA GLU A 165 8.28 -12.57 7.73
C GLU A 165 7.49 -12.42 9.04
N GLN A 166 6.92 -11.24 9.30
CA GLN A 166 6.00 -10.99 10.40
C GLN A 166 4.58 -11.54 10.14
N GLY A 167 4.36 -12.25 9.02
CA GLY A 167 3.09 -12.85 8.67
C GLY A 167 2.12 -11.94 7.91
N ARG A 168 2.56 -10.74 7.48
CA ARG A 168 1.73 -9.81 6.70
C ARG A 168 1.55 -10.30 5.28
N THR A 169 0.36 -10.13 4.75
CA THR A 169 0.08 -10.28 3.32
C THR A 169 0.35 -8.96 2.63
N ILE A 170 1.06 -8.97 1.52
CA ILE A 170 1.42 -7.74 0.80
C ILE A 170 0.96 -7.86 -0.65
N VAL A 171 0.19 -6.88 -1.11
CA VAL A 171 -0.25 -6.77 -2.50
C VAL A 171 0.38 -5.53 -3.10
N MET A 172 1.14 -5.69 -4.16
CA MET A 172 1.84 -4.58 -4.82
C MET A 172 1.41 -4.46 -6.27
N ALA A 173 1.14 -3.23 -6.73
CA ALA A 173 1.08 -2.94 -8.15
C ALA A 173 2.40 -2.31 -8.60
N SER A 174 2.96 -2.77 -9.71
CA SER A 174 4.15 -2.19 -10.33
C SER A 174 4.12 -2.32 -11.84
N HIS A 175 4.78 -1.38 -12.52
CA HIS A 175 5.09 -1.47 -13.94
C HIS A 175 6.54 -1.93 -14.16
N ASP A 176 7.36 -2.00 -13.10
CA ASP A 176 8.76 -2.42 -13.14
C ASP A 176 8.83 -3.93 -12.82
N MET A 177 9.50 -4.70 -13.69
CA MET A 177 9.65 -6.15 -13.56
C MET A 177 11.03 -6.54 -12.99
N THR A 178 11.81 -5.56 -12.53
CA THR A 178 13.17 -5.76 -12.02
C THR A 178 13.27 -5.63 -10.52
#